data_8d424d3bf5c5ecd2dfb18c9e5af8ae9d
#
_entry.id   8d424d3bf5c5ecd2dfb18c9e5af8ae9d
#
_cell.length_a   1.000
_cell.length_b   1.000
_cell.length_c   1.000
_cell.angle_alpha   90.00
_cell.angle_beta   90.00
_cell.angle_gamma   90.00
#
_symmetry.space_group_name_H-M   'P 1'
#
loop_
_entity.id
_entity.type
_entity.pdbx_description
1 polymer ?
#
loop_
_entity_poly.entity_id
_entity_poly.type
_entity_poly.pdbx_seq_one_letter_code
_entity_poly.pdbx_strand_id
1 'polypeptide(L)'
;MERKYYFNFDVNMTQKCTLRCTYCIENFNKPKLENITDQMLDKIIEKFRYLLNSKEFNEKYSGIGIFFWGGEPTVNFKGMKKLIEEFKNDNNVCFFVYSNGFHYSNDFLDYIASFKDVYTSNNQHKINLQISYDGLASHDVSRLDIKGKGSALKVKENIFRVNEMNIPFTLHPTISFDNFNKISENYFEFKRLSEVLKKNFIYSPTIDYLSDFDFSMQVLNDHINTIKNEFKKIKDQELEFYKKNKHFRFGWLNPSKKLCAAGKSINAIEMDGNSYACHGILNGSVKEESVENSVNLSNEEFLSNLLNNTKKYEESLKIIPPECRDCKTHYCLKCNAKKYEVSKKETFEERWSDYPNQPHLCVLYKFIGNVRLAFLKILGENSEIQNQITQCNTCAV
;
A
#
# COMPACT_ATOMS: atom_id res chain seq x y z
N MET A 1 -18.96 20.71 -3.72
CA MET A 1 -18.53 19.66 -4.68
C MET A 1 -17.72 18.61 -3.93
N GLU A 2 -18.11 17.37 -4.03
CA GLU A 2 -17.34 16.25 -3.48
C GLU A 2 -15.97 16.18 -4.18
N ARG A 3 -14.90 16.01 -3.41
CA ARG A 3 -13.53 15.99 -3.96
C ARG A 3 -13.34 14.69 -4.73
N LYS A 4 -13.20 14.76 -6.06
CA LYS A 4 -12.90 13.59 -6.89
C LYS A 4 -11.51 13.04 -6.58
N TYR A 5 -11.33 11.72 -6.71
CA TYR A 5 -10.07 11.02 -6.49
C TYR A 5 -9.45 10.62 -7.82
N TYR A 6 -8.15 10.34 -7.83
CA TYR A 6 -7.52 9.60 -8.91
C TYR A 6 -7.98 8.13 -8.88
N PHE A 7 -8.18 7.54 -10.06
CA PHE A 7 -8.22 6.10 -10.18
C PHE A 7 -6.81 5.58 -10.39
N ASN A 8 -6.34 4.67 -9.53
CA ASN A 8 -4.98 4.19 -9.51
C ASN A 8 -4.87 2.83 -10.21
N PHE A 9 -3.90 2.69 -11.10
CA PHE A 9 -3.57 1.43 -11.74
C PHE A 9 -2.18 0.99 -11.30
N ASP A 10 -2.12 -0.12 -10.55
CA ASP A 10 -0.87 -0.83 -10.25
C ASP A 10 -0.47 -1.62 -11.50
N VAL A 11 0.51 -1.15 -12.27
CA VAL A 11 0.95 -1.79 -13.51
C VAL A 11 2.16 -2.67 -13.23
N ASN A 12 2.02 -3.98 -13.45
CA ASN A 12 3.12 -4.95 -13.30
C ASN A 12 4.13 -4.78 -14.44
N MET A 13 5.27 -4.15 -14.13
CA MET A 13 6.29 -3.82 -15.12
C MET A 13 7.23 -4.98 -15.42
N THR A 14 7.41 -5.90 -14.46
CA THR A 14 8.39 -6.98 -14.57
C THR A 14 8.23 -8.02 -13.47
N GLN A 15 8.55 -9.26 -13.80
CA GLN A 15 8.73 -10.34 -12.80
C GLN A 15 10.15 -10.39 -12.22
N LYS A 16 11.10 -9.61 -12.78
CA LYS A 16 12.49 -9.60 -12.32
C LYS A 16 12.62 -8.76 -11.05
N CYS A 17 13.41 -9.23 -10.11
CA CYS A 17 13.73 -8.51 -8.89
C CYS A 17 15.16 -8.73 -8.47
N THR A 18 15.76 -7.75 -7.83
CA THR A 18 17.10 -7.79 -7.25
C THR A 18 17.13 -8.39 -5.85
N LEU A 19 15.97 -8.54 -5.21
CA LEU A 19 15.80 -9.13 -3.87
C LEU A 19 15.00 -10.44 -3.91
N ARG A 20 15.05 -11.17 -2.79
CA ARG A 20 14.25 -12.37 -2.47
C ARG A 20 13.69 -12.22 -1.06
N CYS A 21 12.71 -11.33 -0.91
CA CYS A 21 12.09 -11.08 0.38
C CYS A 21 11.27 -12.30 0.83
N THR A 22 11.35 -12.67 2.11
CA THR A 22 10.69 -13.86 2.66
C THR A 22 9.17 -13.77 2.63
N TYR A 23 8.62 -12.56 2.71
CA TYR A 23 7.18 -12.26 2.65
C TYR A 23 6.73 -11.74 1.27
N CYS A 24 7.53 -11.97 0.22
CA CYS A 24 7.19 -11.44 -1.10
C CYS A 24 5.97 -12.15 -1.68
N ILE A 25 5.00 -11.38 -2.14
CA ILE A 25 3.82 -11.89 -2.84
C ILE A 25 4.11 -12.36 -4.26
N GLU A 26 5.28 -11.97 -4.83
CA GLU A 26 5.69 -12.40 -6.16
C GLU A 26 6.27 -13.82 -6.13
N ASN A 27 5.83 -14.64 -7.09
CA ASN A 27 6.37 -15.99 -7.26
C ASN A 27 7.58 -15.98 -8.19
N PHE A 28 8.79 -16.09 -7.61
CA PHE A 28 10.05 -16.14 -8.35
C PHE A 28 10.44 -17.55 -8.84
N ASN A 29 9.64 -18.57 -8.56
CA ASN A 29 9.89 -19.96 -8.99
C ASN A 29 9.48 -20.24 -10.45
N LYS A 30 9.09 -19.20 -11.21
CA LYS A 30 8.78 -19.32 -12.63
C LYS A 30 10.04 -19.62 -13.43
N PRO A 31 9.97 -20.46 -14.47
CA PRO A 31 11.15 -20.86 -15.25
C PRO A 31 11.80 -19.70 -15.99
N LYS A 32 11.04 -18.65 -16.29
CA LYS A 32 11.54 -17.43 -16.94
C LYS A 32 10.84 -16.22 -16.37
N LEU A 33 11.62 -15.27 -15.89
CA LEU A 33 11.14 -13.98 -15.44
C LEU A 33 11.26 -12.97 -16.58
N GLU A 34 10.17 -12.28 -16.88
CA GLU A 34 10.07 -11.40 -18.04
C GLU A 34 9.74 -9.96 -17.66
N ASN A 35 9.90 -9.06 -18.60
CA ASN A 35 9.38 -7.70 -18.55
C ASN A 35 8.07 -7.63 -19.34
N ILE A 36 7.18 -6.71 -18.98
CA ILE A 36 6.02 -6.37 -19.81
C ILE A 36 6.49 -5.99 -21.22
N THR A 37 5.76 -6.39 -22.23
CA THR A 37 6.11 -6.14 -23.63
C THR A 37 5.77 -4.71 -24.05
N ASP A 38 6.50 -4.18 -25.05
CA ASP A 38 6.20 -2.84 -25.62
C ASP A 38 4.78 -2.82 -26.23
N GLN A 39 4.32 -3.93 -26.82
CA GLN A 39 2.95 -4.05 -27.34
C GLN A 39 1.88 -3.97 -26.25
N MET A 40 2.14 -4.57 -25.09
CA MET A 40 1.22 -4.47 -23.95
C MET A 40 1.19 -3.06 -23.37
N LEU A 41 2.35 -2.40 -23.28
CA LEU A 41 2.42 -0.99 -22.88
C LEU A 41 1.61 -0.08 -23.83
N ASP A 42 1.64 -0.34 -25.14
CA ASP A 42 0.84 0.43 -26.11
C ASP A 42 -0.66 0.23 -25.88
N LYS A 43 -1.11 -0.97 -25.59
CA LYS A 43 -2.51 -1.22 -25.21
C LYS A 43 -2.90 -0.50 -23.93
N ILE A 44 -2.05 -0.51 -22.90
CA ILE A 44 -2.29 0.22 -21.65
C ILE A 44 -2.40 1.73 -21.91
N ILE A 45 -1.51 2.27 -22.74
CA ILE A 45 -1.53 3.69 -23.15
C ILE A 45 -2.86 4.02 -23.82
N GLU A 46 -3.30 3.18 -24.79
CA GLU A 46 -4.57 3.35 -25.49
C GLU A 46 -5.75 3.40 -24.50
N LYS A 47 -5.82 2.45 -23.55
CA LYS A 47 -6.89 2.43 -22.53
C LYS A 47 -6.87 3.66 -21.66
N PHE A 48 -5.70 4.07 -21.18
CA PHE A 48 -5.59 5.23 -20.30
C PHE A 48 -5.93 6.54 -21.04
N ARG A 49 -5.52 6.70 -22.31
CA ARG A 49 -5.95 7.81 -23.16
C ARG A 49 -7.47 7.84 -23.34
N TYR A 50 -8.07 6.69 -23.58
CA TYR A 50 -9.53 6.58 -23.70
C TYR A 50 -10.23 6.99 -22.42
N LEU A 51 -9.80 6.48 -21.25
CA LEU A 51 -10.36 6.85 -19.95
C LEU A 51 -10.27 8.36 -19.69
N LEU A 52 -9.10 8.97 -19.92
CA LEU A 52 -8.86 10.40 -19.69
C LEU A 52 -9.75 11.30 -20.58
N ASN A 53 -10.16 10.80 -21.76
CA ASN A 53 -11.07 11.49 -22.68
C ASN A 53 -12.55 11.14 -22.45
N SER A 54 -12.86 10.12 -21.65
CA SER A 54 -14.23 9.70 -21.37
C SER A 54 -14.93 10.65 -20.40
N LYS A 55 -16.10 11.16 -20.79
CA LYS A 55 -16.96 11.96 -19.90
C LYS A 55 -17.38 11.19 -18.65
N GLU A 56 -17.81 9.94 -18.82
CA GLU A 56 -18.27 9.07 -17.72
C GLU A 56 -17.16 8.84 -16.69
N PHE A 57 -15.94 8.59 -17.13
CA PHE A 57 -14.81 8.45 -16.23
C PHE A 57 -14.52 9.77 -15.48
N ASN A 58 -14.49 10.88 -16.20
CA ASN A 58 -14.18 12.21 -15.65
C ASN A 58 -15.28 12.77 -14.74
N GLU A 59 -16.53 12.28 -14.85
CA GLU A 59 -17.58 12.59 -13.89
C GLU A 59 -17.30 12.00 -12.51
N LYS A 60 -16.63 10.84 -12.45
CA LYS A 60 -16.35 10.09 -11.20
C LYS A 60 -14.96 10.36 -10.64
N TYR A 61 -13.94 10.45 -11.50
CA TYR A 61 -12.54 10.56 -11.11
C TYR A 61 -11.91 11.87 -11.60
N SER A 62 -10.87 12.33 -10.90
CA SER A 62 -10.11 13.54 -11.27
C SER A 62 -8.94 13.26 -12.22
N GLY A 63 -8.65 11.99 -12.48
CA GLY A 63 -7.55 11.56 -13.33
C GLY A 63 -7.06 10.15 -13.00
N ILE A 64 -5.88 9.82 -13.47
CA ILE A 64 -5.26 8.49 -13.35
C ILE A 64 -3.95 8.58 -12.56
N GLY A 65 -3.80 7.69 -11.57
CA GLY A 65 -2.51 7.38 -10.97
C GLY A 65 -1.93 6.12 -11.62
N ILE A 66 -0.73 6.20 -12.17
CA ILE A 66 -0.01 5.06 -12.75
C ILE A 66 1.06 4.63 -11.74
N PHE A 67 0.87 3.47 -11.15
CA PHE A 67 1.70 2.94 -10.07
C PHE A 67 2.53 1.80 -10.62
N PHE A 68 3.82 2.01 -10.74
CA PHE A 68 4.76 1.00 -11.22
C PHE A 68 5.09 0.02 -10.09
N TRP A 69 4.78 -1.24 -10.33
CA TRP A 69 5.04 -2.31 -9.41
C TRP A 69 5.50 -3.60 -10.13
N GLY A 70 5.59 -4.72 -9.43
CA GLY A 70 6.05 -6.01 -9.92
C GLY A 70 7.16 -6.57 -9.04
N GLY A 71 8.11 -7.31 -9.59
CA GLY A 71 9.29 -7.73 -8.85
C GLY A 71 10.10 -6.53 -8.33
N GLU A 72 10.79 -5.83 -9.24
CA GLU A 72 11.37 -4.51 -9.01
C GLU A 72 11.20 -3.68 -10.29
N PRO A 73 10.28 -2.70 -10.30
CA PRO A 73 9.96 -1.98 -11.53
C PRO A 73 11.13 -1.22 -12.15
N THR A 74 12.10 -0.76 -11.35
CA THR A 74 13.28 -0.04 -11.85
C THR A 74 14.20 -0.92 -12.72
N VAL A 75 14.07 -2.24 -12.64
CA VAL A 75 14.75 -3.18 -13.56
C VAL A 75 14.22 -3.04 -14.99
N ASN A 76 12.97 -2.63 -15.16
CA ASN A 76 12.39 -2.28 -16.47
C ASN A 76 12.21 -0.77 -16.63
N PHE A 77 13.25 0.00 -16.35
CA PHE A 77 13.21 1.46 -16.46
C PHE A 77 12.82 1.95 -17.86
N LYS A 78 13.21 1.23 -18.92
CA LYS A 78 12.81 1.54 -20.30
C LYS A 78 11.28 1.54 -20.45
N GLY A 79 10.60 0.52 -19.96
CA GLY A 79 9.14 0.43 -20.02
C GLY A 79 8.45 1.48 -19.16
N MET A 80 8.97 1.74 -17.94
CA MET A 80 8.47 2.84 -17.10
C MET A 80 8.60 4.19 -17.81
N LYS A 81 9.77 4.49 -18.40
CA LYS A 81 10.03 5.72 -19.13
C LYS A 81 9.06 5.91 -20.29
N LYS A 82 8.72 4.84 -21.02
CA LYS A 82 7.72 4.89 -22.12
C LYS A 82 6.37 5.41 -21.61
N LEU A 83 5.86 4.87 -20.50
CA LEU A 83 4.58 5.32 -19.90
C LEU A 83 4.69 6.76 -19.36
N ILE A 84 5.80 7.10 -18.70
CA ILE A 84 5.99 8.47 -18.17
C ILE A 84 6.04 9.48 -19.31
N GLU A 85 6.83 9.24 -20.35
CA GLU A 85 6.96 10.14 -21.50
C GLU A 85 5.62 10.40 -22.19
N GLU A 86 4.77 9.37 -22.29
CA GLU A 86 3.44 9.48 -22.89
C GLU A 86 2.53 10.42 -22.10
N PHE A 87 2.56 10.36 -20.78
CA PHE A 87 1.61 11.11 -19.93
C PHE A 87 2.27 12.24 -19.10
N LYS A 88 3.53 12.57 -19.33
CA LYS A 88 4.25 13.59 -18.53
C LYS A 88 3.62 14.96 -18.56
N ASN A 89 2.96 15.32 -19.66
CA ASN A 89 2.31 16.62 -19.84
C ASN A 89 0.84 16.65 -19.39
N ASP A 90 0.24 15.52 -19.05
CA ASP A 90 -1.15 15.45 -18.59
C ASP A 90 -1.25 15.85 -17.12
N ASN A 91 -1.81 17.00 -16.82
CA ASN A 91 -1.90 17.53 -15.45
C ASN A 91 -2.82 16.70 -14.52
N ASN A 92 -3.63 15.80 -15.07
CA ASN A 92 -4.49 14.87 -14.35
C ASN A 92 -3.93 13.44 -14.29
N VAL A 93 -2.64 13.25 -14.55
CA VAL A 93 -1.93 11.98 -14.38
C VAL A 93 -0.77 12.16 -13.42
N CYS A 94 -0.61 11.23 -12.48
CA CYS A 94 0.57 11.13 -11.61
C CYS A 94 1.16 9.73 -11.64
N PHE A 95 2.42 9.63 -11.25
CA PHE A 95 3.15 8.37 -11.24
C PHE A 95 3.64 8.05 -9.83
N PHE A 96 3.63 6.77 -9.51
CA PHE A 96 4.15 6.25 -8.26
C PHE A 96 5.06 5.05 -8.54
N VAL A 97 6.24 5.02 -7.97
CA VAL A 97 7.20 3.93 -8.16
C VAL A 97 7.36 3.18 -6.86
N TYR A 98 6.87 1.94 -6.80
CA TYR A 98 7.11 1.03 -5.68
C TYR A 98 8.45 0.33 -5.87
N SER A 99 9.46 0.75 -5.14
CA SER A 99 10.80 0.20 -5.30
C SER A 99 11.35 -0.40 -4.01
N ASN A 100 12.11 -1.46 -4.15
CA ASN A 100 12.89 -2.03 -3.05
C ASN A 100 14.11 -1.18 -2.64
N GLY A 101 14.48 -0.18 -3.43
CA GLY A 101 15.55 0.76 -3.11
C GLY A 101 16.97 0.19 -3.19
N PHE A 102 17.14 -1.07 -3.56
CA PHE A 102 18.44 -1.74 -3.50
C PHE A 102 19.40 -1.29 -4.60
N HIS A 103 18.89 -1.07 -5.81
CA HIS A 103 19.70 -0.66 -6.94
C HIS A 103 19.06 0.44 -7.76
N TYR A 104 19.67 1.62 -7.78
CA TYR A 104 19.29 2.72 -8.64
C TYR A 104 20.45 3.10 -9.57
N SER A 105 20.22 3.05 -10.88
CA SER A 105 21.15 3.64 -11.86
C SER A 105 21.12 5.17 -11.78
N ASN A 106 22.20 5.82 -12.19
CA ASN A 106 22.23 7.27 -12.28
C ASN A 106 21.20 7.76 -13.28
N ASP A 107 21.08 7.11 -14.44
CA ASP A 107 20.09 7.47 -15.47
C ASP A 107 18.65 7.47 -14.92
N PHE A 108 18.30 6.49 -14.07
CA PHE A 108 16.99 6.45 -13.42
C PHE A 108 16.82 7.62 -12.46
N LEU A 109 17.79 7.84 -11.57
CA LEU A 109 17.68 8.93 -10.59
C LEU A 109 17.68 10.30 -11.24
N ASP A 110 18.54 10.56 -12.22
CA ASP A 110 18.59 11.82 -12.95
C ASP A 110 17.27 12.09 -13.69
N TYR A 111 16.70 11.06 -14.31
CA TYR A 111 15.41 11.16 -14.98
C TYR A 111 14.28 11.49 -13.99
N ILE A 112 14.16 10.79 -12.88
CA ILE A 112 13.13 11.07 -11.87
C ILE A 112 13.35 12.44 -11.23
N ALA A 113 14.60 12.84 -10.96
CA ALA A 113 14.93 14.15 -10.41
C ALA A 113 14.50 15.31 -11.32
N SER A 114 14.44 15.10 -12.64
CA SER A 114 13.95 16.11 -13.58
C SER A 114 12.48 16.50 -13.34
N PHE A 115 11.72 15.69 -12.61
CA PHE A 115 10.30 15.92 -12.24
C PHE A 115 10.10 16.42 -10.80
N LYS A 116 11.17 16.68 -10.04
CA LYS A 116 11.06 17.02 -8.60
C LYS A 116 10.16 18.23 -8.30
N ASP A 117 10.11 19.21 -9.21
CA ASP A 117 9.34 20.44 -9.11
C ASP A 117 8.12 20.46 -10.06
N VAL A 118 7.75 19.31 -10.64
CA VAL A 118 6.58 19.16 -11.51
C VAL A 118 5.40 18.64 -10.71
N TYR A 119 4.26 19.33 -10.85
CA TYR A 119 3.04 19.03 -10.07
C TYR A 119 1.86 18.79 -11.00
N THR A 120 0.91 17.98 -10.48
CA THR A 120 -0.40 17.80 -11.11
C THR A 120 -1.35 18.95 -10.77
N SER A 121 -2.50 19.02 -11.44
CA SER A 121 -3.58 19.98 -11.15
C SER A 121 -4.08 19.93 -9.69
N ASN A 122 -3.91 18.80 -9.00
CA ASN A 122 -4.25 18.64 -7.59
C ASN A 122 -3.10 18.97 -6.62
N ASN A 123 -2.05 19.63 -7.12
CA ASN A 123 -0.86 20.00 -6.36
C ASN A 123 -0.12 18.79 -5.72
N GLN A 124 -0.12 17.66 -6.42
CA GLN A 124 0.69 16.49 -6.07
C GLN A 124 1.94 16.47 -6.96
N HIS A 125 3.05 15.99 -6.43
CA HIS A 125 4.22 15.75 -7.27
C HIS A 125 3.86 14.81 -8.42
N LYS A 126 4.37 15.16 -9.62
CA LYS A 126 4.11 14.36 -10.84
C LYS A 126 4.61 12.93 -10.71
N ILE A 127 5.77 12.74 -10.09
CA ILE A 127 6.35 11.43 -9.80
C ILE A 127 6.69 11.35 -8.31
N ASN A 128 6.27 10.27 -7.66
CA ASN A 128 6.61 9.95 -6.28
C ASN A 128 7.31 8.58 -6.23
N LEU A 129 8.34 8.47 -5.40
CA LEU A 129 9.05 7.24 -5.15
C LEU A 129 8.66 6.69 -3.77
N GLN A 130 8.25 5.43 -3.70
CA GLN A 130 8.06 4.73 -2.45
C GLN A 130 9.19 3.71 -2.28
N ILE A 131 10.03 3.90 -1.27
CA ILE A 131 11.16 3.02 -1.00
C ILE A 131 10.78 2.07 0.12
N SER A 132 10.88 0.78 -0.17
CA SER A 132 10.68 -0.27 0.83
C SER A 132 11.85 -0.29 1.80
N TYR A 133 11.60 0.09 3.06
CA TYR A 133 12.62 0.09 4.10
C TYR A 133 12.00 -0.23 5.45
N ASP A 134 12.35 -1.37 6.04
CA ASP A 134 11.71 -1.88 7.26
C ASP A 134 12.36 -1.34 8.55
N GLY A 135 13.51 -0.66 8.42
CA GLY A 135 14.39 -0.27 9.52
C GLY A 135 15.53 -1.27 9.71
N LEU A 136 16.67 -0.80 10.24
CA LEU A 136 17.89 -1.61 10.35
C LEU A 136 17.70 -2.92 11.13
N ALA A 137 16.82 -2.93 12.13
CA ALA A 137 16.61 -4.08 12.99
C ALA A 137 15.81 -5.23 12.32
N SER A 138 15.03 -4.94 11.27
CA SER A 138 14.18 -5.92 10.61
C SER A 138 14.51 -6.15 9.14
N HIS A 139 15.11 -5.17 8.46
CA HIS A 139 15.23 -5.20 7.00
C HIS A 139 15.97 -6.43 6.49
N ASP A 140 17.14 -6.72 7.05
CA ASP A 140 18.01 -7.82 6.61
C ASP A 140 17.55 -9.21 7.11
N VAL A 141 16.50 -9.25 7.94
CA VAL A 141 15.83 -10.51 8.30
C VAL A 141 14.98 -11.02 7.14
N SER A 142 14.34 -10.11 6.43
CA SER A 142 13.34 -10.46 5.41
C SER A 142 13.73 -10.06 3.99
N ARG A 143 14.46 -8.95 3.80
CA ARG A 143 14.80 -8.42 2.46
C ARG A 143 16.24 -8.75 2.09
N LEU A 144 16.43 -9.98 1.66
CA LEU A 144 17.74 -10.48 1.22
C LEU A 144 17.91 -10.26 -0.29
N ASP A 145 19.15 -10.06 -0.72
CA ASP A 145 19.49 -10.06 -2.14
C ASP A 145 19.41 -11.49 -2.73
N ILE A 146 19.59 -11.61 -4.05
CA ILE A 146 19.55 -12.90 -4.76
C ILE A 146 20.65 -13.88 -4.31
N LYS A 147 21.64 -13.42 -3.53
CA LYS A 147 22.73 -14.23 -2.95
C LYS A 147 22.51 -14.50 -1.45
N GLY A 148 21.35 -14.12 -0.90
CA GLY A 148 21.02 -14.29 0.52
C GLY A 148 21.72 -13.29 1.45
N LYS A 149 22.26 -12.18 0.94
CA LYS A 149 22.89 -11.13 1.76
C LYS A 149 21.90 -10.04 2.10
N GLY A 150 22.08 -9.40 3.26
CA GLY A 150 21.29 -8.25 3.68
C GLY A 150 21.39 -7.06 2.72
N SER A 151 20.32 -6.31 2.59
CA SER A 151 20.21 -5.18 1.66
C SER A 151 20.07 -3.82 2.36
N ALA A 152 19.88 -3.77 3.68
CA ALA A 152 19.57 -2.57 4.46
C ALA A 152 20.53 -1.41 4.25
N LEU A 153 21.83 -1.68 4.30
CA LEU A 153 22.84 -0.63 4.16
C LEU A 153 22.81 0.00 2.77
N LYS A 154 22.65 -0.81 1.73
CA LYS A 154 22.57 -0.30 0.35
C LYS A 154 21.29 0.48 0.08
N VAL A 155 20.18 0.00 0.60
CA VAL A 155 18.89 0.74 0.53
C VAL A 155 19.01 2.07 1.26
N LYS A 156 19.61 2.07 2.45
CA LYS A 156 19.82 3.31 3.22
C LYS A 156 20.72 4.32 2.48
N GLU A 157 21.82 3.87 1.87
CA GLU A 157 22.66 4.70 1.01
C GLU A 157 21.82 5.37 -0.11
N ASN A 158 20.98 4.59 -0.78
CA ASN A 158 20.11 5.09 -1.83
C ASN A 158 19.04 6.05 -1.31
N ILE A 159 18.52 5.88 -0.09
CA ILE A 159 17.63 6.85 0.56
C ILE A 159 18.32 8.21 0.70
N PHE A 160 19.59 8.25 1.10
CA PHE A 160 20.37 9.49 1.18
C PHE A 160 20.56 10.12 -0.20
N ARG A 161 20.96 9.32 -1.22
CA ARG A 161 21.11 9.82 -2.61
C ARG A 161 19.81 10.45 -3.15
N VAL A 162 18.68 9.77 -2.97
CA VAL A 162 17.35 10.28 -3.37
C VAL A 162 17.03 11.60 -2.67
N ASN A 163 17.36 11.70 -1.38
CA ASN A 163 17.14 12.93 -0.61
C ASN A 163 18.04 14.08 -1.09
N GLU A 164 19.32 13.84 -1.34
CA GLU A 164 20.28 14.82 -1.86
C GLU A 164 19.86 15.38 -3.23
N MET A 165 19.25 14.56 -4.07
CA MET A 165 18.69 14.96 -5.36
C MET A 165 17.33 15.65 -5.25
N ASN A 166 16.77 15.84 -4.05
CA ASN A 166 15.46 16.39 -3.77
C ASN A 166 14.30 15.65 -4.47
N ILE A 167 14.46 14.37 -4.77
CA ILE A 167 13.40 13.55 -5.35
C ILE A 167 12.32 13.36 -4.27
N PRO A 168 11.01 13.55 -4.60
CA PRO A 168 9.92 13.25 -3.68
C PRO A 168 9.85 11.75 -3.37
N PHE A 169 9.91 11.38 -2.09
CA PHE A 169 9.81 9.97 -1.69
C PHE A 169 9.18 9.77 -0.33
N THR A 170 8.70 8.54 -0.13
CA THR A 170 8.22 8.02 1.15
C THR A 170 8.92 6.71 1.48
N LEU A 171 8.97 6.37 2.76
CA LEU A 171 9.45 5.06 3.21
C LEU A 171 8.27 4.16 3.55
N HIS A 172 8.30 2.93 3.08
CA HIS A 172 7.26 1.94 3.32
C HIS A 172 7.85 0.70 4.02
N PRO A 173 7.72 0.60 5.34
CA PRO A 173 8.15 -0.56 6.09
C PRO A 173 7.11 -1.70 6.00
N THR A 174 7.61 -2.93 6.03
CA THR A 174 6.83 -4.15 6.26
C THR A 174 7.34 -4.82 7.53
N ILE A 175 6.47 -5.45 8.28
CA ILE A 175 6.82 -6.19 9.49
C ILE A 175 6.11 -7.54 9.48
N SER A 176 6.85 -8.60 9.75
CA SER A 176 6.29 -9.92 10.02
C SER A 176 5.98 -10.10 11.50
N PHE A 177 5.14 -11.07 11.83
CA PHE A 177 4.82 -11.40 13.23
C PHE A 177 6.07 -11.70 14.06
N ASP A 178 7.06 -12.37 13.48
CA ASP A 178 8.32 -12.74 14.13
C ASP A 178 9.20 -11.51 14.49
N ASN A 179 8.94 -10.38 13.86
CA ASN A 179 9.71 -9.15 14.03
C ASN A 179 9.00 -8.09 14.89
N PHE A 180 7.88 -8.40 15.53
CA PHE A 180 7.18 -7.44 16.39
C PHE A 180 8.03 -6.93 17.55
N ASN A 181 9.00 -7.71 18.03
CA ASN A 181 9.97 -7.29 19.04
C ASN A 181 10.98 -6.23 18.54
N LYS A 182 10.96 -5.87 17.25
CA LYS A 182 11.80 -4.86 16.62
C LYS A 182 11.09 -3.53 16.35
N ILE A 183 9.83 -3.40 16.74
CA ILE A 183 9.01 -2.20 16.50
C ILE A 183 9.69 -0.95 17.04
N SER A 184 10.14 -0.94 18.30
CA SER A 184 10.76 0.23 18.91
C SER A 184 12.11 0.58 18.28
N GLU A 185 12.95 -0.39 17.98
CA GLU A 185 14.25 -0.16 17.33
C GLU A 185 14.06 0.49 15.95
N ASN A 186 13.12 -0.04 15.15
CA ASN A 186 12.82 0.52 13.83
C ASN A 186 12.13 1.89 13.93
N TYR A 187 11.27 2.11 14.91
CA TYR A 187 10.68 3.42 15.20
C TYR A 187 11.75 4.48 15.45
N PHE A 188 12.75 4.18 16.29
CA PHE A 188 13.84 5.11 16.56
C PHE A 188 14.74 5.33 15.35
N GLU A 189 14.93 4.32 14.50
CA GLU A 189 15.63 4.50 13.22
C GLU A 189 14.88 5.47 12.29
N PHE A 190 13.55 5.35 12.16
CA PHE A 190 12.72 6.28 11.37
C PHE A 190 12.74 7.70 11.97
N LYS A 191 12.76 7.83 13.30
CA LYS A 191 12.94 9.12 13.97
C LYS A 191 14.28 9.73 13.59
N ARG A 192 15.37 8.96 13.67
CA ARG A 192 16.73 9.42 13.34
C ARG A 192 16.83 9.81 11.86
N LEU A 193 16.27 9.03 10.95
CA LEU A 193 16.21 9.38 9.51
C LEU A 193 15.43 10.67 9.29
N SER A 194 14.33 10.89 10.02
CA SER A 194 13.55 12.13 9.92
C SER A 194 14.37 13.36 10.32
N GLU A 195 15.18 13.23 11.37
CA GLU A 195 16.05 14.32 11.88
C GLU A 195 17.18 14.62 10.89
N VAL A 196 17.89 13.58 10.44
CA VAL A 196 19.06 13.72 9.54
C VAL A 196 18.63 14.23 8.15
N LEU A 197 17.57 13.69 7.59
CA LEU A 197 17.10 14.04 6.24
C LEU A 197 16.15 15.25 6.24
N LYS A 198 15.83 15.81 7.40
CA LYS A 198 14.89 16.94 7.58
C LYS A 198 13.52 16.67 6.94
N LYS A 199 13.06 15.42 7.01
CA LYS A 199 11.76 14.96 6.52
C LYS A 199 10.97 14.31 7.65
N ASN A 200 9.65 14.43 7.61
CA ASN A 200 8.79 13.85 8.65
C ASN A 200 8.31 12.45 8.24
N PHE A 201 9.14 11.43 8.44
CA PHE A 201 8.74 10.05 8.18
C PHE A 201 7.82 9.52 9.28
N ILE A 202 6.71 8.96 8.86
CA ILE A 202 5.80 8.19 9.70
C ILE A 202 6.22 6.72 9.63
N TYR A 203 6.45 6.11 10.78
CA TYR A 203 6.69 4.67 10.86
C TYR A 203 5.34 3.95 10.91
N SER A 204 4.88 3.45 9.76
CA SER A 204 3.59 2.76 9.61
C SER A 204 3.80 1.43 8.91
N PRO A 205 4.33 0.41 9.61
CA PRO A 205 4.63 -0.86 8.96
C PRO A 205 3.36 -1.57 8.51
N THR A 206 3.39 -2.08 7.28
CA THR A 206 2.39 -3.03 6.82
C THR A 206 2.68 -4.38 7.45
N ILE A 207 1.69 -4.98 8.11
CA ILE A 207 1.84 -6.32 8.64
C ILE A 207 1.81 -7.30 7.47
N ASP A 208 2.79 -8.17 7.42
CA ASP A 208 2.77 -9.32 6.52
C ASP A 208 1.73 -10.33 7.03
N TYR A 209 0.55 -10.27 6.44
CA TYR A 209 -0.57 -11.16 6.73
C TYR A 209 -0.88 -12.13 5.58
N LEU A 210 -0.03 -12.16 4.56
CA LEU A 210 -0.15 -13.09 3.43
C LEU A 210 0.63 -14.38 3.66
N SER A 211 1.64 -14.35 4.54
CA SER A 211 2.37 -15.55 4.93
C SER A 211 1.52 -16.49 5.79
N ASP A 212 1.80 -17.79 5.69
CA ASP A 212 1.18 -18.80 6.56
C ASP A 212 1.75 -18.70 7.97
N PHE A 213 0.90 -18.33 8.92
CA PHE A 213 1.25 -18.24 10.34
C PHE A 213 0.37 -19.14 11.18
N ASP A 214 0.89 -19.59 12.31
CA ASP A 214 0.08 -20.15 13.37
C ASP A 214 -0.71 -19.02 14.06
N PHE A 215 -2.01 -19.04 13.85
CA PHE A 215 -2.96 -18.08 14.43
C PHE A 215 -3.68 -18.60 15.68
N SER A 216 -3.08 -19.54 16.40
CA SER A 216 -3.61 -19.97 17.70
C SER A 216 -3.74 -18.78 18.65
N MET A 217 -4.70 -18.84 19.57
CA MET A 217 -4.91 -17.76 20.56
C MET A 217 -3.71 -17.58 21.48
N GLN A 218 -2.91 -18.60 21.70
CA GLN A 218 -1.68 -18.50 22.48
C GLN A 218 -0.65 -17.64 21.77
N VAL A 219 -0.34 -17.93 20.50
CA VAL A 219 0.60 -17.14 19.67
C VAL A 219 0.14 -15.69 19.54
N LEU A 220 -1.17 -15.47 19.34
CA LEU A 220 -1.73 -14.13 19.27
C LEU A 220 -1.51 -13.33 20.57
N ASN A 221 -1.72 -13.95 21.73
CA ASN A 221 -1.49 -13.30 23.03
C ASN A 221 -0.02 -12.96 23.24
N ASP A 222 0.90 -13.81 22.81
CA ASP A 222 2.35 -13.56 22.87
C ASP A 222 2.74 -12.37 21.97
N HIS A 223 2.18 -12.27 20.77
CA HIS A 223 2.38 -11.13 19.90
C HIS A 223 1.83 -9.83 20.49
N ILE A 224 0.62 -9.86 21.09
CA ILE A 224 0.04 -8.68 21.76
C ILE A 224 0.93 -8.24 22.94
N ASN A 225 1.42 -9.17 23.75
CA ASN A 225 2.33 -8.84 24.84
C ASN A 225 3.64 -8.25 24.35
N THR A 226 4.20 -8.77 23.26
CA THR A 226 5.38 -8.23 22.59
C THR A 226 5.14 -6.79 22.14
N ILE A 227 4.08 -6.54 21.38
CA ILE A 227 3.73 -5.19 20.89
C ILE A 227 3.47 -4.22 22.07
N LYS A 228 2.81 -4.68 23.13
CA LYS A 228 2.59 -3.88 24.34
C LYS A 228 3.89 -3.41 24.97
N ASN A 229 4.90 -4.28 25.03
CA ASN A 229 6.21 -3.94 25.56
C ASN A 229 6.95 -2.97 24.64
N GLU A 230 6.83 -3.14 23.32
CA GLU A 230 7.41 -2.22 22.35
C GLU A 230 6.76 -0.81 22.45
N PHE A 231 5.44 -0.73 22.59
CA PHE A 231 4.75 0.54 22.80
C PHE A 231 5.16 1.26 24.08
N LYS A 232 5.47 0.54 25.16
CA LYS A 232 6.00 1.16 26.38
C LYS A 232 7.33 1.88 26.12
N LYS A 233 8.20 1.33 25.26
CA LYS A 233 9.51 1.91 24.93
C LYS A 233 9.40 3.22 24.14
N ILE A 234 8.40 3.33 23.25
CA ILE A 234 8.22 4.51 22.38
C ILE A 234 7.24 5.54 22.97
N LYS A 235 6.52 5.23 24.04
CA LYS A 235 5.41 6.01 24.58
C LYS A 235 5.74 7.51 24.74
N ASP A 236 6.79 7.83 25.47
CA ASP A 236 7.10 9.22 25.80
C ASP A 236 7.47 10.03 24.55
N GLN A 237 8.18 9.41 23.60
CA GLN A 237 8.52 10.02 22.32
C GLN A 237 7.28 10.25 21.45
N GLU A 238 6.31 9.34 21.48
CA GLU A 238 5.04 9.50 20.75
C GLU A 238 4.17 10.60 21.35
N LEU A 239 4.09 10.69 22.68
CA LEU A 239 3.35 11.76 23.36
C LEU A 239 3.96 13.15 23.07
N GLU A 240 5.27 13.26 23.08
CA GLU A 240 5.98 14.49 22.72
C GLU A 240 5.76 14.86 21.26
N PHE A 241 5.90 13.89 20.35
CA PHE A 241 5.69 14.09 18.92
C PHE A 241 4.25 14.52 18.61
N TYR A 242 3.25 13.91 19.25
CA TYR A 242 1.84 14.27 19.06
C TYR A 242 1.55 15.70 19.55
N LYS A 243 2.07 16.11 20.71
CA LYS A 243 1.90 17.49 21.21
C LYS A 243 2.32 18.53 20.19
N LYS A 244 3.40 18.27 19.45
CA LYS A 244 3.96 19.16 18.44
C LYS A 244 3.23 19.09 17.10
N ASN A 245 2.85 17.90 16.64
CA ASN A 245 2.43 17.64 15.26
C ASN A 245 0.94 17.29 15.14
N LYS A 246 0.23 17.05 16.24
CA LYS A 246 -1.19 16.64 16.29
C LYS A 246 -1.51 15.34 15.55
N HIS A 247 -0.50 14.49 15.34
CA HIS A 247 -0.61 13.11 14.90
C HIS A 247 0.54 12.29 15.49
N PHE A 248 0.42 10.97 15.50
CA PHE A 248 1.45 10.07 15.98
C PHE A 248 2.48 9.77 14.88
N ARG A 249 3.75 9.61 15.25
CA ARG A 249 4.78 9.10 14.33
C ARG A 249 4.56 7.62 14.03
N PHE A 250 4.10 6.85 15.01
CA PHE A 250 3.73 5.46 14.79
C PHE A 250 2.36 5.39 14.10
N GLY A 251 2.37 5.05 12.80
CA GLY A 251 1.20 5.19 11.92
C GLY A 251 -0.05 4.43 12.38
N TRP A 252 0.12 3.28 13.04
CA TRP A 252 -1.02 2.50 13.56
C TRP A 252 -1.83 3.25 14.61
N LEU A 253 -1.25 4.24 15.28
CA LEU A 253 -1.95 5.07 16.25
C LEU A 253 -2.74 6.21 15.60
N ASN A 254 -2.55 6.48 14.32
CA ASN A 254 -3.33 7.47 13.59
C ASN A 254 -4.63 6.85 13.06
N PRO A 255 -5.76 7.59 13.06
CA PRO A 255 -7.00 7.05 12.54
C PRO A 255 -6.89 6.83 11.04
N SER A 256 -7.26 5.66 10.58
CA SER A 256 -7.45 5.42 9.16
C SER A 256 -8.93 5.65 8.83
N LYS A 257 -9.21 6.74 8.10
CA LYS A 257 -10.54 7.01 7.55
C LYS A 257 -10.80 6.29 6.23
N LYS A 258 -9.80 5.58 5.72
CA LYS A 258 -9.87 4.97 4.40
C LYS A 258 -10.14 3.47 4.54
N LEU A 259 -11.26 3.04 3.99
CA LEU A 259 -11.49 1.65 3.66
C LEU A 259 -10.53 1.23 2.54
N CYS A 260 -10.33 -0.06 2.38
CA CYS A 260 -9.57 -0.60 1.26
C CYS A 260 -10.14 -0.06 -0.06
N ALA A 261 -9.27 0.51 -0.90
CA ALA A 261 -9.66 1.08 -2.19
C ALA A 261 -9.63 0.06 -3.35
N ALA A 262 -9.27 -1.20 -3.06
CA ALA A 262 -9.25 -2.28 -4.04
C ALA A 262 -10.61 -2.40 -4.76
N GLY A 263 -10.59 -2.39 -6.09
CA GLY A 263 -11.77 -2.44 -6.94
C GLY A 263 -12.60 -1.14 -6.98
N LYS A 264 -12.47 -0.25 -5.99
CA LYS A 264 -13.18 1.03 -5.97
C LYS A 264 -12.45 2.13 -6.74
N SER A 265 -11.17 2.29 -6.48
CA SER A 265 -10.30 3.29 -7.13
C SER A 265 -8.85 2.79 -7.28
N ILE A 266 -8.65 1.49 -7.17
CA ILE A 266 -7.38 0.80 -7.45
C ILE A 266 -7.69 -0.47 -8.22
N ASN A 267 -6.99 -0.67 -9.34
CA ASN A 267 -6.90 -1.94 -10.05
C ASN A 267 -5.44 -2.28 -10.31
N ALA A 268 -5.10 -3.55 -10.34
CA ALA A 268 -3.79 -4.03 -10.76
C ALA A 268 -3.88 -4.62 -12.17
N ILE A 269 -2.95 -4.23 -13.04
CA ILE A 269 -2.84 -4.73 -14.41
C ILE A 269 -1.60 -5.62 -14.51
N GLU A 270 -1.80 -6.87 -14.87
CA GLU A 270 -0.74 -7.84 -15.11
C GLU A 270 -0.10 -7.69 -16.49
N MET A 271 1.05 -8.35 -16.65
CA MET A 271 1.83 -8.30 -17.89
C MET A 271 1.11 -8.94 -19.10
N ASP A 272 0.08 -9.78 -18.86
CA ASP A 272 -0.80 -10.34 -19.90
C ASP A 272 -1.99 -9.43 -20.26
N GLY A 273 -2.11 -8.29 -19.56
CA GLY A 273 -3.15 -7.30 -19.75
C GLY A 273 -4.42 -7.54 -18.93
N ASN A 274 -4.52 -8.63 -18.20
CA ASN A 274 -5.63 -8.87 -17.28
C ASN A 274 -5.55 -7.95 -16.08
N SER A 275 -6.69 -7.49 -15.56
CA SER A 275 -6.74 -6.63 -14.41
C SER A 275 -7.59 -7.20 -13.27
N TYR A 276 -7.19 -6.86 -12.06
CA TYR A 276 -7.72 -7.37 -10.80
C TYR A 276 -7.97 -6.19 -9.86
N ALA A 277 -8.81 -6.40 -8.84
CA ALA A 277 -9.14 -5.36 -7.87
C ALA A 277 -7.92 -4.79 -7.11
N CYS A 278 -6.88 -5.59 -6.89
CA CYS A 278 -5.60 -5.12 -6.37
C CYS A 278 -4.48 -6.17 -6.62
N HIS A 279 -3.23 -5.72 -6.47
CA HIS A 279 -2.06 -6.60 -6.60
C HIS A 279 -2.00 -7.74 -5.57
N GLY A 280 -2.59 -7.58 -4.38
CA GLY A 280 -2.65 -8.65 -3.36
C GLY A 280 -3.52 -9.85 -3.75
N ILE A 281 -4.35 -9.74 -4.80
CA ILE A 281 -5.17 -10.84 -5.32
C ILE A 281 -4.40 -11.65 -6.37
N LEU A 282 -3.37 -11.08 -6.97
CA LEU A 282 -2.65 -11.63 -8.14
C LEU A 282 -1.90 -12.94 -7.88
N ASN A 283 -1.50 -13.22 -6.65
CA ASN A 283 -0.59 -14.32 -6.31
C ASN A 283 -1.25 -15.46 -5.53
N GLY A 284 -2.55 -15.35 -5.25
CA GLY A 284 -3.31 -16.43 -4.63
C GLY A 284 -3.72 -17.50 -5.66
N SER A 285 -4.20 -18.63 -5.15
CA SER A 285 -4.80 -19.75 -5.91
C SER A 285 -6.02 -19.35 -6.76
N VAL A 286 -6.32 -18.08 -6.87
CA VAL A 286 -7.53 -17.48 -7.44
C VAL A 286 -7.25 -16.68 -8.70
N LYS A 287 -6.02 -16.62 -9.15
CA LYS A 287 -5.58 -15.76 -10.27
C LYS A 287 -6.40 -16.00 -11.57
N GLU A 288 -6.83 -17.22 -11.83
CA GLU A 288 -7.56 -17.58 -13.05
C GLU A 288 -9.07 -17.27 -12.98
N GLU A 289 -9.64 -17.19 -11.78
CA GLU A 289 -11.08 -17.06 -11.58
C GLU A 289 -11.57 -15.64 -11.31
N SER A 290 -10.66 -14.69 -11.07
CA SER A 290 -11.01 -13.35 -10.61
C SER A 290 -10.63 -12.19 -11.53
N VAL A 291 -10.35 -12.47 -12.81
CA VAL A 291 -10.15 -11.40 -13.81
C VAL A 291 -11.41 -10.57 -13.91
N GLU A 292 -11.30 -9.30 -13.57
CA GLU A 292 -12.44 -8.38 -13.54
C GLU A 292 -12.52 -7.53 -14.81
N ASN A 293 -11.38 -7.34 -15.45
CA ASN A 293 -11.27 -6.54 -16.67
C ASN A 293 -10.01 -6.94 -17.45
N SER A 294 -9.83 -6.44 -18.66
CA SER A 294 -8.61 -6.66 -19.42
C SER A 294 -8.38 -5.52 -20.41
N VAL A 295 -7.13 -5.07 -20.55
CA VAL A 295 -6.73 -4.13 -21.60
C VAL A 295 -6.79 -4.74 -23.00
N ASN A 296 -7.03 -6.04 -23.11
CA ASN A 296 -7.24 -6.72 -24.39
C ASN A 296 -8.66 -6.56 -24.96
N LEU A 297 -9.62 -6.07 -24.16
CA LEU A 297 -10.99 -5.75 -24.57
C LEU A 297 -11.03 -4.46 -25.43
N SER A 298 -12.19 -4.18 -26.03
CA SER A 298 -12.43 -2.86 -26.64
C SER A 298 -12.35 -1.73 -25.59
N ASN A 299 -12.25 -0.49 -26.03
CA ASN A 299 -12.19 0.66 -25.13
C ASN A 299 -13.48 0.84 -24.33
N GLU A 300 -14.62 0.63 -24.98
CA GLU A 300 -15.95 0.71 -24.40
C GLU A 300 -16.17 -0.39 -23.35
N GLU A 301 -15.81 -1.62 -23.67
CA GLU A 301 -15.91 -2.75 -22.73
C GLU A 301 -15.00 -2.55 -21.55
N PHE A 302 -13.76 -2.09 -21.75
CA PHE A 302 -12.82 -1.80 -20.66
C PHE A 302 -13.39 -0.76 -19.71
N LEU A 303 -13.90 0.37 -20.21
CA LEU A 303 -14.52 1.41 -19.42
C LEU A 303 -15.77 0.89 -18.68
N SER A 304 -16.68 0.21 -19.40
CA SER A 304 -17.91 -0.33 -18.84
C SER A 304 -17.63 -1.29 -17.69
N ASN A 305 -16.71 -2.23 -17.88
CA ASN A 305 -16.32 -3.18 -16.84
C ASN A 305 -15.69 -2.48 -15.64
N LEU A 306 -14.81 -1.50 -15.87
CA LEU A 306 -14.20 -0.72 -14.80
C LEU A 306 -15.24 -0.03 -13.92
N LEU A 307 -16.21 0.65 -14.53
CA LEU A 307 -17.26 1.39 -13.81
C LEU A 307 -18.25 0.46 -13.11
N ASN A 308 -18.61 -0.66 -13.74
CA ASN A 308 -19.49 -1.67 -13.15
C ASN A 308 -18.83 -2.35 -11.94
N ASN A 309 -17.57 -2.73 -12.05
CA ASN A 309 -16.82 -3.31 -10.94
C ASN A 309 -16.70 -2.31 -9.79
N THR A 310 -16.40 -1.05 -10.08
CA THR A 310 -16.37 0.00 -9.05
C THR A 310 -17.71 0.10 -8.31
N LYS A 311 -18.84 0.11 -9.01
CA LYS A 311 -20.18 0.13 -8.41
C LYS A 311 -20.42 -1.09 -7.52
N LYS A 312 -20.10 -2.28 -8.02
CA LYS A 312 -20.18 -3.53 -7.26
C LYS A 312 -19.38 -3.46 -5.95
N TYR A 313 -18.13 -2.96 -5.99
CA TYR A 313 -17.31 -2.79 -4.79
C TYR A 313 -17.86 -1.73 -3.82
N GLU A 314 -18.39 -0.63 -4.32
CA GLU A 314 -19.06 0.39 -3.49
C GLU A 314 -20.30 -0.15 -2.78
N GLU A 315 -21.10 -0.96 -3.44
CA GLU A 315 -22.28 -1.61 -2.86
C GLU A 315 -21.86 -2.63 -1.80
N SER A 316 -20.84 -3.42 -2.07
CA SER A 316 -20.34 -4.43 -1.13
C SER A 316 -19.72 -3.83 0.14
N LEU A 317 -19.16 -2.62 0.08
CA LEU A 317 -18.65 -1.91 1.26
C LEU A 317 -19.78 -1.48 2.22
N LYS A 318 -21.03 -1.43 1.75
CA LYS A 318 -22.22 -1.15 2.59
C LYS A 318 -22.64 -2.35 3.43
N ILE A 319 -22.20 -3.55 3.06
CA ILE A 319 -22.48 -4.77 3.81
C ILE A 319 -21.56 -4.81 5.02
N ILE A 320 -22.11 -4.67 6.21
CA ILE A 320 -21.37 -4.71 7.47
C ILE A 320 -21.66 -6.02 8.17
N PRO A 321 -20.64 -6.89 8.39
CA PRO A 321 -20.81 -8.09 9.18
C PRO A 321 -21.38 -7.77 10.58
N PRO A 322 -22.27 -8.60 11.13
CA PRO A 322 -22.89 -8.36 12.43
C PRO A 322 -21.89 -8.00 13.53
N GLU A 323 -20.75 -8.68 13.57
CA GLU A 323 -19.68 -8.50 14.56
C GLU A 323 -18.92 -7.18 14.38
N CYS A 324 -19.03 -6.57 13.20
CA CYS A 324 -18.41 -5.30 12.90
C CYS A 324 -19.32 -4.10 13.19
N ARG A 325 -20.63 -4.31 13.41
CA ARG A 325 -21.61 -3.21 13.60
C ARG A 325 -21.29 -2.35 14.81
N ASP A 326 -20.89 -2.99 15.91
CA ASP A 326 -20.55 -2.33 17.17
C ASP A 326 -19.04 -2.22 17.41
N CYS A 327 -18.23 -2.57 16.41
CA CYS A 327 -16.78 -2.54 16.53
C CYS A 327 -16.24 -1.11 16.55
N LYS A 328 -15.56 -0.74 17.63
CA LYS A 328 -14.96 0.60 17.85
C LYS A 328 -13.50 0.69 17.39
N THR A 329 -13.07 -0.16 16.48
CA THR A 329 -11.68 -0.15 15.99
C THR A 329 -11.48 0.91 14.94
N HIS A 330 -10.61 1.87 15.19
CA HIS A 330 -10.30 2.99 14.28
C HIS A 330 -9.30 2.64 13.16
N TYR A 331 -8.59 1.55 13.32
CA TYR A 331 -7.59 1.07 12.37
C TYR A 331 -7.96 -0.35 11.93
N CYS A 332 -8.73 -0.47 10.88
CA CYS A 332 -9.05 -1.74 10.25
C CYS A 332 -9.18 -1.54 8.74
N LEU A 333 -8.25 -2.11 7.99
CA LEU A 333 -8.20 -1.96 6.53
C LEU A 333 -9.30 -2.73 5.82
N LYS A 334 -9.92 -3.72 6.47
CA LYS A 334 -10.91 -4.62 5.83
C LYS A 334 -10.37 -5.16 4.50
N CYS A 335 -9.18 -5.78 4.52
CA CYS A 335 -8.45 -6.20 3.34
C CYS A 335 -9.20 -7.26 2.53
N ASN A 336 -9.56 -6.93 1.28
CA ASN A 336 -10.29 -7.83 0.39
C ASN A 336 -9.43 -8.99 -0.11
N ALA A 337 -8.14 -8.78 -0.36
CA ALA A 337 -7.23 -9.83 -0.80
C ALA A 337 -7.13 -10.95 0.25
N LYS A 338 -6.93 -10.59 1.52
CA LYS A 338 -6.85 -11.59 2.59
C LYS A 338 -8.15 -12.37 2.79
N LYS A 339 -9.29 -11.72 2.62
CA LYS A 339 -10.59 -12.41 2.64
C LYS A 339 -10.70 -13.47 1.58
N TYR A 340 -10.23 -13.14 0.39
CA TYR A 340 -10.27 -14.04 -0.73
C TYR A 340 -9.50 -15.33 -0.45
N GLU A 341 -8.30 -15.23 0.12
CA GLU A 341 -7.48 -16.39 0.47
C GLU A 341 -8.11 -17.28 1.54
N VAL A 342 -8.79 -16.67 2.52
CA VAL A 342 -9.36 -17.42 3.66
C VAL A 342 -10.68 -18.07 3.32
N SER A 343 -11.59 -17.38 2.62
CA SER A 343 -12.94 -17.91 2.39
C SER A 343 -13.03 -18.89 1.25
N LYS A 344 -12.14 -18.82 0.24
CA LYS A 344 -12.20 -19.57 -1.03
C LYS A 344 -13.59 -19.54 -1.68
N LYS A 345 -14.39 -18.52 -1.37
CA LYS A 345 -15.76 -18.35 -1.88
C LYS A 345 -15.78 -17.47 -3.11
N GLU A 346 -16.66 -17.79 -4.05
CA GLU A 346 -16.66 -17.21 -5.39
C GLU A 346 -17.15 -15.75 -5.42
N THR A 347 -18.18 -15.42 -4.63
CA THR A 347 -18.75 -14.07 -4.65
C THR A 347 -18.14 -13.13 -3.58
N PHE A 348 -18.15 -11.84 -3.86
CA PHE A 348 -17.68 -10.83 -2.92
C PHE A 348 -18.57 -10.78 -1.67
N GLU A 349 -19.89 -10.94 -1.79
CA GLU A 349 -20.82 -10.96 -0.67
C GLU A 349 -20.54 -12.13 0.26
N GLU A 350 -20.28 -13.33 -0.26
CA GLU A 350 -19.94 -14.51 0.53
C GLU A 350 -18.62 -14.32 1.26
N ARG A 351 -17.59 -13.78 0.59
CA ARG A 351 -16.30 -13.46 1.21
C ARG A 351 -16.45 -12.42 2.31
N TRP A 352 -17.34 -11.45 2.12
CA TRP A 352 -17.59 -10.40 3.10
C TRP A 352 -18.35 -10.89 4.31
N SER A 353 -19.27 -11.84 4.16
CA SER A 353 -19.96 -12.49 5.27
C SER A 353 -19.05 -13.33 6.16
N ASP A 354 -17.95 -13.86 5.60
CA ASP A 354 -16.97 -14.68 6.33
C ASP A 354 -15.83 -13.84 6.97
N TYR A 355 -15.90 -12.52 6.88
CA TYR A 355 -14.84 -11.64 7.40
C TYR A 355 -14.49 -11.81 8.88
N PRO A 356 -15.42 -12.15 9.76
CA PRO A 356 -15.09 -12.40 11.17
C PRO A 356 -14.18 -13.61 11.41
N ASN A 357 -13.95 -14.44 10.40
CA ASN A 357 -13.11 -15.64 10.52
C ASN A 357 -11.59 -15.37 10.56
N GLN A 358 -11.17 -14.11 10.71
CA GLN A 358 -9.80 -13.73 11.07
C GLN A 358 -9.75 -13.08 12.46
N PRO A 359 -10.08 -13.81 13.54
CA PRO A 359 -10.19 -13.23 14.88
C PRO A 359 -8.88 -12.61 15.36
N HIS A 360 -7.73 -13.14 14.96
CA HIS A 360 -6.41 -12.65 15.32
C HIS A 360 -6.14 -11.23 14.82
N LEU A 361 -6.43 -10.89 13.56
CA LEU A 361 -6.29 -9.51 13.06
C LEU A 361 -7.28 -8.56 13.73
N CYS A 362 -8.52 -9.00 13.95
CA CYS A 362 -9.51 -8.21 14.67
C CYS A 362 -9.06 -7.91 16.10
N VAL A 363 -8.53 -8.89 16.81
CA VAL A 363 -8.03 -8.73 18.18
C VAL A 363 -6.82 -7.79 18.20
N LEU A 364 -5.88 -7.94 17.26
CA LEU A 364 -4.73 -7.07 17.12
C LEU A 364 -5.15 -5.61 16.87
N TYR A 365 -6.05 -5.37 15.92
CA TYR A 365 -6.54 -4.02 15.64
C TYR A 365 -7.31 -3.39 16.80
N LYS A 366 -8.12 -4.18 17.53
CA LYS A 366 -8.78 -3.72 18.76
C LYS A 366 -7.77 -3.34 19.83
N PHE A 367 -6.71 -4.13 20.00
CA PHE A 367 -5.62 -3.81 20.92
C PHE A 367 -4.92 -2.48 20.54
N ILE A 368 -4.55 -2.29 19.27
CA ILE A 368 -3.96 -1.04 18.79
C ILE A 368 -4.89 0.15 19.05
N GLY A 369 -6.19 -0.02 18.82
CA GLY A 369 -7.21 0.97 19.14
C GLY A 369 -7.25 1.37 20.62
N ASN A 370 -7.14 0.41 21.51
CA ASN A 370 -7.09 0.65 22.96
C ASN A 370 -5.81 1.38 23.37
N VAL A 371 -4.67 1.06 22.77
CA VAL A 371 -3.39 1.78 23.00
C VAL A 371 -3.53 3.24 22.55
N ARG A 372 -4.12 3.51 21.39
CA ARG A 372 -4.40 4.87 20.93
C ARG A 372 -5.27 5.64 21.93
N LEU A 373 -6.38 5.05 22.38
CA LEU A 373 -7.27 5.68 23.36
C LEU A 373 -6.53 6.01 24.66
N ALA A 374 -5.68 5.12 25.15
CA ALA A 374 -4.87 5.37 26.32
C ALA A 374 -3.91 6.54 26.14
N PHE A 375 -3.28 6.67 24.97
CA PHE A 375 -2.39 7.80 24.65
C PHE A 375 -3.15 9.12 24.56
N LEU A 376 -4.31 9.14 23.89
CA LEU A 376 -5.16 10.32 23.79
C LEU A 376 -5.67 10.78 25.16
N LYS A 377 -6.02 9.83 26.04
CA LYS A 377 -6.42 10.15 27.42
C LYS A 377 -5.29 10.81 28.22
N ILE A 378 -4.06 10.34 28.09
CA ILE A 378 -2.88 10.96 28.72
C ILE A 378 -2.65 12.38 28.16
N LEU A 379 -2.94 12.61 26.90
CA LEU A 379 -2.78 13.90 26.22
C LEU A 379 -3.93 14.89 26.52
N GLY A 380 -5.02 14.44 27.15
CA GLY A 380 -6.21 15.26 27.40
C GLY A 380 -7.05 15.54 26.14
N GLU A 381 -6.88 14.76 25.06
CA GLU A 381 -7.55 14.95 23.76
C GLU A 381 -8.98 14.33 23.78
N ASN A 382 -9.87 14.91 24.59
CA ASN A 382 -11.24 14.38 24.78
C ASN A 382 -12.10 14.43 23.52
N SER A 383 -11.93 15.45 22.66
CA SER A 383 -12.62 15.55 21.37
C SER A 383 -12.22 14.43 20.40
N GLU A 384 -10.94 14.07 20.35
CA GLU A 384 -10.44 12.97 19.55
C GLU A 384 -10.93 11.62 20.06
N ILE A 385 -11.05 11.46 21.38
CA ILE A 385 -11.63 10.26 22.01
C ILE A 385 -13.10 10.13 21.62
N GLN A 386 -13.87 11.20 21.71
CA GLN A 386 -15.28 11.22 21.32
C GLN A 386 -15.45 10.94 19.84
N ASN A 387 -14.65 11.56 18.99
CA ASN A 387 -14.65 11.33 17.54
C ASN A 387 -14.33 9.86 17.20
N GLN A 388 -13.39 9.24 17.89
CA GLN A 388 -13.11 7.82 17.70
C GLN A 388 -14.30 6.93 18.05
N ILE A 389 -14.99 7.24 19.14
CA ILE A 389 -16.19 6.51 19.56
C ILE A 389 -17.32 6.70 18.54
N THR A 390 -17.52 7.91 18.02
CA THR A 390 -18.56 8.25 17.07
C THR A 390 -18.29 7.71 15.66
N GLN A 391 -17.04 7.77 15.19
CA GLN A 391 -16.66 7.28 13.86
C GLN A 391 -16.83 5.78 13.69
N CYS A 392 -16.77 5.00 14.77
CA CYS A 392 -17.06 3.58 14.71
C CYS A 392 -18.55 3.27 14.57
N ASN A 393 -19.41 4.18 15.02
CA ASN A 393 -20.85 4.07 14.79
C ASN A 393 -21.25 4.50 13.37
N THR A 394 -20.35 5.19 12.63
CA THR A 394 -20.55 5.66 11.25
C THR A 394 -19.75 4.85 10.20
N CYS A 395 -19.06 3.78 10.55
CA CYS A 395 -18.61 2.79 9.56
C CYS A 395 -19.78 2.11 8.82
N ALA A 396 -20.99 2.61 9.06
CA ALA A 396 -22.25 2.21 8.46
C ALA A 396 -22.69 3.13 7.30
N VAL A 397 -21.82 4.01 6.78
CA VAL A 397 -22.13 4.82 5.59
C VAL A 397 -20.94 4.84 4.64
#